data_094cd8addd2abdefc13f3350a62ad620
#
_entry.id   094cd8addd2abdefc13f3350a62ad620
#
_cell.length_a   1.000
_cell.length_b   1.000
_cell.length_c   1.000
_cell.angle_alpha   90.00
_cell.angle_beta   90.00
_cell.angle_gamma   90.00
#
_symmetry.space_group_name_H-M   'P 1'
#
loop_
_entity.id
_entity.type
_entity.pdbx_description
1 polymer ?
#
loop_
_entity_poly.entity_id
_entity_poly.type
_entity_poly.pdbx_seq_one_letter_code
_entity_poly.pdbx_strand_id
1 'polypeptide(L)'
;MAYWLVKSEPFTYSWDQLVKDKQTFWDGVRNYAARNNLKAMKKGDEVLFYHSNEGLEIVGIARVAKEHYPDPTADDDTWVVVNIKPYKKLPKPVSLVQIKLDKRLADMALVRLGRLSVQPVT
;
A
#
# COMPACT_ATOMS: atom_id res chain seq x y z
N MET A 1 -12.21 -11.78 0.71
CA MET A 1 -11.52 -10.52 0.38
C MET A 1 -10.39 -10.31 1.37
N ALA A 2 -9.22 -10.00 0.88
CA ALA A 2 -8.07 -9.70 1.73
C ALA A 2 -7.83 -8.20 1.81
N TYR A 3 -7.12 -7.79 2.85
CA TYR A 3 -6.75 -6.39 3.09
C TYR A 3 -5.23 -6.26 3.10
N TRP A 4 -4.76 -5.18 2.50
CA TRP A 4 -3.34 -4.89 2.35
C TRP A 4 -3.06 -3.45 2.76
N LEU A 5 -1.79 -3.14 2.98
CA LEU A 5 -1.33 -1.78 3.22
C LEU A 5 -0.12 -1.53 2.34
N VAL A 6 -0.12 -0.39 1.64
CA VAL A 6 1.04 0.07 0.87
C VAL A 6 1.49 1.41 1.41
N LYS A 7 2.81 1.61 1.44
CA LYS A 7 3.42 2.86 1.90
C LYS A 7 3.91 3.67 0.71
N SER A 8 3.60 4.95 0.73
CA SER A 8 4.10 5.90 -0.27
C SER A 8 4.55 7.19 0.39
N GLU A 9 5.66 7.74 -0.09
CA GLU A 9 6.07 9.08 0.32
C GLU A 9 5.20 10.11 -0.40
N PRO A 10 4.57 11.08 0.33
CA PRO A 10 3.68 12.05 -0.31
C PRO A 10 4.34 12.87 -1.41
N PHE A 11 5.64 13.13 -1.31
CA PHE A 11 6.38 13.87 -2.34
C PHE A 11 6.61 13.05 -3.60
N THR A 12 6.65 11.72 -3.48
CA THR A 12 6.84 10.83 -4.62
C THR A 12 5.50 10.47 -5.25
N TYR A 13 4.55 10.03 -4.43
CA TYR A 13 3.21 9.69 -4.89
C TYR A 13 2.20 9.80 -3.77
N SER A 14 1.34 10.80 -3.83
CA SER A 14 0.34 11.08 -2.80
C SER A 14 -1.00 10.42 -3.11
N TRP A 15 -1.86 10.35 -2.10
CA TRP A 15 -3.26 9.94 -2.29
C TRP A 15 -3.97 10.84 -3.30
N ASP A 16 -3.75 12.15 -3.20
CA ASP A 16 -4.37 13.11 -4.12
C ASP A 16 -3.94 12.87 -5.56
N GLN A 17 -2.67 12.47 -5.77
CA GLN A 17 -2.18 12.11 -7.09
C GLN A 17 -2.88 10.85 -7.61
N LEU A 18 -3.12 9.84 -6.75
CA LEU A 18 -3.86 8.64 -7.12
C LEU A 18 -5.29 8.99 -7.54
N VAL A 19 -5.96 9.86 -6.80
CA VAL A 19 -7.32 10.31 -7.14
C VAL A 19 -7.34 11.00 -8.50
N LYS A 20 -6.34 11.85 -8.76
CA LYS A 20 -6.20 12.56 -10.03
C LYS A 20 -5.93 11.60 -11.19
N ASP A 21 -5.08 10.61 -10.97
CA ASP A 21 -4.71 9.63 -11.99
C ASP A 21 -5.82 8.59 -12.23
N LYS A 22 -6.71 8.41 -11.28
CA LYS A 22 -7.83 7.44 -11.28
C LYS A 22 -7.40 5.98 -11.18
N GLN A 23 -6.21 5.65 -11.59
CA GLN A 23 -5.61 4.31 -11.48
C GLN A 23 -4.12 4.43 -11.72
N THR A 24 -3.33 3.62 -11.03
CA THR A 24 -1.89 3.56 -11.25
C THR A 24 -1.39 2.13 -11.08
N PHE A 25 -0.22 1.84 -11.67
CA PHE A 25 0.51 0.61 -11.35
C PHE A 25 1.51 0.91 -10.23
N TRP A 26 1.56 -0.01 -9.25
CA TRP A 26 2.40 0.16 -8.05
C TRP A 26 3.78 -0.42 -8.33
N ASP A 27 4.68 0.41 -8.85
CA ASP A 27 6.01 0.02 -9.30
C ASP A 27 7.10 0.29 -8.26
N GLY A 28 8.33 -0.05 -8.62
CA GLY A 28 9.50 0.30 -7.81
C GLY A 28 9.70 -0.55 -6.56
N VAL A 29 8.89 -1.60 -6.35
CA VAL A 29 9.04 -2.50 -5.21
C VAL A 29 10.25 -3.40 -5.44
N ARG A 30 11.24 -3.31 -4.55
CA ARG A 30 12.52 -4.02 -4.67
C ARG A 30 12.87 -4.84 -3.42
N ASN A 31 11.87 -5.24 -2.66
CA ASN A 31 11.98 -6.10 -1.48
C ASN A 31 11.22 -7.40 -1.76
N TYR A 32 11.84 -8.55 -1.50
CA TYR A 32 11.23 -9.84 -1.83
C TYR A 32 9.93 -10.11 -1.06
N ALA A 33 9.87 -9.75 0.23
CA ALA A 33 8.66 -9.93 1.01
C ALA A 33 7.52 -9.05 0.48
N ALA A 34 7.81 -7.79 0.17
CA ALA A 34 6.84 -6.87 -0.42
C ALA A 34 6.37 -7.37 -1.79
N ARG A 35 7.28 -7.86 -2.64
CA ARG A 35 6.93 -8.46 -3.93
C ARG A 35 5.98 -9.63 -3.76
N ASN A 36 6.28 -10.52 -2.81
CA ASN A 36 5.43 -11.69 -2.58
C ASN A 36 4.03 -11.28 -2.13
N ASN A 37 3.93 -10.19 -1.36
CA ASN A 37 2.64 -9.63 -0.98
C ASN A 37 1.87 -9.10 -2.20
N LEU A 38 2.55 -8.40 -3.12
CA LEU A 38 1.92 -7.95 -4.37
C LEU A 38 1.39 -9.14 -5.17
N LYS A 39 2.16 -10.24 -5.25
CA LYS A 39 1.73 -11.45 -5.96
C LYS A 39 0.51 -12.11 -5.34
N ALA A 40 0.31 -11.95 -4.05
CA ALA A 40 -0.82 -12.54 -3.34
C ALA A 40 -2.11 -11.71 -3.46
N MET A 41 -2.01 -10.46 -3.90
CA MET A 41 -3.18 -9.59 -4.05
C MET A 41 -4.10 -10.08 -5.15
N LYS A 42 -5.42 -10.01 -4.88
CA LYS A 42 -6.46 -10.38 -5.84
C LYS A 42 -7.29 -9.16 -6.22
N LYS A 43 -7.78 -9.15 -7.45
CA LYS A 43 -8.66 -8.08 -7.93
C LYS A 43 -9.84 -7.90 -6.97
N GLY A 44 -10.10 -6.67 -6.56
CA GLY A 44 -11.15 -6.33 -5.61
C GLY A 44 -10.69 -6.27 -4.16
N ASP A 45 -9.49 -6.75 -3.84
CA ASP A 45 -8.93 -6.61 -2.49
C ASP A 45 -8.77 -5.13 -2.15
N GLU A 46 -8.96 -4.78 -0.87
CA GLU A 46 -8.80 -3.42 -0.39
C GLU A 46 -7.38 -3.17 0.07
N VAL A 47 -6.87 -1.98 -0.22
CA VAL A 47 -5.50 -1.57 0.05
C VAL A 47 -5.51 -0.27 0.84
N LEU A 48 -5.01 -0.32 2.08
CA LEU A 48 -4.86 0.88 2.89
C LEU A 48 -3.67 1.68 2.36
N PHE A 49 -3.90 2.94 2.04
CA PHE A 49 -2.89 3.83 1.47
C PHE A 49 -2.26 4.65 2.59
N TYR A 50 -0.99 4.37 2.89
CA TYR A 50 -0.27 4.98 4.00
C TYR A 50 0.79 5.96 3.49
N HIS A 51 0.74 7.22 3.98
CA HIS A 51 1.78 8.20 3.73
C HIS A 51 2.94 7.98 4.70
N SER A 52 4.12 7.65 4.15
CA SER A 52 5.35 7.46 4.93
C SER A 52 6.23 8.71 4.86
N ASN A 53 7.20 8.78 5.75
CA ASN A 53 8.15 9.90 5.92
C ASN A 53 7.51 11.20 6.41
N GLU A 54 6.39 11.59 5.86
CA GLU A 54 5.71 12.82 6.26
C GLU A 54 4.22 12.51 6.45
N GLY A 55 3.67 12.97 7.56
CA GLY A 55 2.29 12.72 7.93
C GLY A 55 2.08 11.40 8.67
N LEU A 56 2.81 10.33 8.32
CA LEU A 56 2.77 9.00 8.96
C LEU A 56 1.35 8.56 9.30
N GLU A 57 0.49 8.47 8.27
CA GLU A 57 -0.92 8.16 8.49
C GLU A 57 -1.54 7.44 7.30
N ILE A 58 -2.57 6.62 7.59
CA ILE A 58 -3.41 6.01 6.55
C ILE A 58 -4.42 7.06 6.12
N VAL A 59 -4.42 7.44 4.84
CA VAL A 59 -5.24 8.55 4.33
C VAL A 59 -6.41 8.10 3.48
N GLY A 60 -6.39 6.88 2.98
CA GLY A 60 -7.46 6.39 2.11
C GLY A 60 -7.41 4.90 1.90
N ILE A 61 -8.46 4.40 1.23
CA ILE A 61 -8.57 3.00 0.85
C ILE A 61 -8.61 2.94 -0.67
N ALA A 62 -7.71 2.15 -1.25
CA ALA A 62 -7.70 1.83 -2.67
C ALA A 62 -8.19 0.39 -2.86
N ARG A 63 -8.37 -0.02 -4.12
CA ARG A 63 -8.70 -1.40 -4.48
C ARG A 63 -7.77 -1.89 -5.56
N VAL A 64 -7.46 -3.18 -5.53
CA VAL A 64 -6.69 -3.82 -6.60
C VAL A 64 -7.55 -3.87 -7.84
N ALA A 65 -7.12 -3.17 -8.90
CA ALA A 65 -7.82 -3.12 -10.17
C ALA A 65 -7.31 -4.21 -11.14
N LYS A 66 -6.03 -4.60 -11.01
CA LYS A 66 -5.42 -5.65 -11.83
C LYS A 66 -4.39 -6.39 -10.99
N GLU A 67 -4.43 -7.73 -11.05
CA GLU A 67 -3.48 -8.59 -10.36
C GLU A 67 -2.08 -8.47 -10.96
N HIS A 68 -1.08 -8.99 -10.26
CA HIS A 68 0.32 -8.75 -10.57
C HIS A 68 0.73 -9.11 -12.00
N TYR A 69 1.68 -8.34 -12.51
CA TYR A 69 2.36 -8.57 -13.79
C TYR A 69 3.78 -7.98 -13.68
N PRO A 70 4.69 -8.33 -14.62
CA PRO A 70 6.07 -7.82 -14.52
C PRO A 70 6.14 -6.31 -14.46
N ASP A 71 7.00 -5.78 -13.58
CA ASP A 71 7.23 -4.35 -13.43
C ASP A 71 7.94 -3.81 -14.68
N PRO A 72 7.29 -2.90 -15.44
CA PRO A 72 7.90 -2.36 -16.66
C PRO A 72 9.10 -1.45 -16.39
N THR A 73 9.31 -1.04 -15.14
CA THR A 73 10.46 -0.21 -14.75
C THR A 73 11.65 -1.05 -14.29
N ALA A 74 11.50 -2.38 -14.20
CA ALA A 74 12.56 -3.28 -13.77
C ALA A 74 13.27 -3.89 -14.97
N ASP A 75 14.54 -4.31 -14.75
CA ASP A 75 15.37 -4.91 -15.80
C ASP A 75 15.07 -6.40 -16.01
N ASP A 76 14.38 -7.05 -15.07
CA ASP A 76 14.06 -8.47 -15.16
C ASP A 76 12.66 -8.76 -14.61
N ASP A 77 12.23 -10.03 -14.72
CA ASP A 77 10.89 -10.47 -14.34
C ASP A 77 10.74 -10.76 -12.84
N THR A 78 11.79 -10.54 -12.05
CA THR A 78 11.76 -10.78 -10.59
C THR A 78 10.72 -9.88 -9.92
N TRP A 79 10.59 -8.65 -10.38
CA TRP A 79 9.77 -7.62 -9.76
C TRP A 79 8.44 -7.47 -10.49
N VAL A 80 7.40 -7.21 -9.69
CA VAL A 80 6.03 -7.14 -10.22
C VAL A 80 5.35 -5.87 -9.76
N VAL A 81 4.26 -5.53 -10.45
CA VAL A 81 3.36 -4.45 -10.08
C VAL A 81 1.95 -5.01 -9.99
N VAL A 82 1.09 -4.30 -9.28
CA VAL A 82 -0.36 -4.43 -9.36
C VAL A 82 -0.94 -3.08 -9.72
N ASN A 83 -2.12 -3.05 -10.33
CA ASN A 83 -2.83 -1.80 -10.53
C ASN A 83 -3.76 -1.57 -9.35
N ILE A 84 -3.75 -0.34 -8.83
CA ILE A 84 -4.69 0.08 -7.78
C ILE A 84 -5.45 1.31 -8.24
N LYS A 85 -6.66 1.46 -7.71
CA LYS A 85 -7.51 2.63 -7.96
C LYS A 85 -8.05 3.15 -6.64
N PRO A 86 -8.32 4.47 -6.52
CA PRO A 86 -8.87 4.99 -5.29
C PRO A 86 -10.31 4.48 -5.11
N TYR A 87 -10.65 4.15 -3.88
CA TYR A 87 -11.99 3.70 -3.54
C TYR A 87 -12.66 4.67 -2.58
N LYS A 88 -11.99 5.00 -1.46
CA LYS A 88 -12.59 5.83 -0.43
C LYS A 88 -11.52 6.60 0.32
N LYS A 89 -11.64 7.95 0.35
CA LYS A 89 -10.79 8.77 1.19
C LYS A 89 -11.29 8.68 2.64
N LEU A 90 -10.38 8.51 3.60
CA LEU A 90 -10.77 8.52 5.01
C LEU A 90 -11.09 9.94 5.44
N PRO A 91 -12.29 10.18 6.04
CA PRO A 91 -12.63 11.50 6.58
C PRO A 91 -11.66 11.98 7.65
N LYS A 92 -11.15 11.02 8.46
CA LYS A 92 -10.11 11.23 9.44
C LYS A 92 -8.97 10.27 9.17
N PRO A 93 -7.79 10.75 8.76
CA PRO A 93 -6.63 9.88 8.62
C PRO A 93 -6.29 9.19 9.93
N VAL A 94 -5.80 7.95 9.84
CA VAL A 94 -5.40 7.16 11.01
C VAL A 94 -3.88 7.22 11.13
N SER A 95 -3.37 7.89 12.16
CA SER A 95 -1.94 8.09 12.33
C SER A 95 -1.25 6.84 12.87
N LEU A 96 0.07 6.73 12.61
CA LEU A 96 0.89 5.67 13.18
C LEU A 96 0.85 5.72 14.72
N VAL A 97 0.82 6.92 15.30
CA VAL A 97 0.73 7.09 16.76
C VAL A 97 -0.55 6.45 17.29
N GLN A 98 -1.69 6.70 16.64
CA GLN A 98 -2.97 6.10 17.02
C GLN A 98 -2.92 4.57 16.92
N ILE A 99 -2.31 4.04 15.87
CA ILE A 99 -2.16 2.58 15.69
C ILE A 99 -1.30 1.99 16.80
N LYS A 100 -0.18 2.62 17.15
CA LYS A 100 0.71 2.14 18.21
C LYS A 100 0.07 2.17 19.59
N LEU A 101 -0.85 3.10 19.82
CA LEU A 101 -1.55 3.21 21.11
C LEU A 101 -2.67 2.18 21.27
N ASP A 102 -3.12 1.57 20.19
CA ASP A 102 -4.18 0.57 20.22
C ASP A 102 -3.57 -0.83 20.35
N LYS A 103 -3.76 -1.45 21.51
CA LYS A 103 -3.20 -2.77 21.79
C LYS A 103 -3.67 -3.86 20.82
N ARG A 104 -4.85 -3.69 20.23
CA ARG A 104 -5.38 -4.65 19.26
C ARG A 104 -4.60 -4.63 17.95
N LEU A 105 -3.85 -3.55 17.69
CA LEU A 105 -3.10 -3.34 16.46
C LEU A 105 -1.59 -3.50 16.66
N ALA A 106 -1.14 -3.89 17.86
CA ALA A 106 0.28 -4.00 18.19
C ALA A 106 1.03 -5.00 17.30
N ASP A 107 0.33 -6.01 16.80
CA ASP A 107 0.93 -7.05 15.95
C ASP A 107 0.87 -6.72 14.46
N MET A 108 0.33 -5.57 14.04
CA MET A 108 0.34 -5.17 12.64
C MET A 108 1.77 -5.09 12.10
N ALA A 109 1.97 -5.54 10.87
CA ALA A 109 3.26 -5.43 10.20
C ALA A 109 3.76 -3.98 10.12
N LEU A 110 2.85 -3.00 10.03
CA LEU A 110 3.18 -1.57 10.06
C LEU A 110 3.95 -1.20 11.33
N VAL A 111 3.58 -1.77 12.47
CA VAL A 111 4.23 -1.51 13.77
C VAL A 111 5.51 -2.33 13.91
N ARG A 112 5.47 -3.62 13.53
CA ARG A 112 6.57 -4.56 13.75
C ARG A 112 7.64 -4.52 12.68
N LEU A 113 7.24 -4.30 11.42
CA LEU A 113 8.12 -4.36 10.24
C LEU A 113 8.09 -3.01 9.53
N GLY A 114 8.63 -1.99 10.17
CA GLY A 114 8.52 -0.61 9.71
C GLY A 114 9.09 -0.33 8.30
N ARG A 115 9.95 -1.22 7.78
CA ARG A 115 10.54 -1.06 6.44
C ARG A 115 9.80 -1.83 5.34
N LEU A 116 8.81 -2.62 5.69
CA LEU A 116 8.05 -3.38 4.71
C LEU A 116 7.01 -2.47 4.05
N SER A 117 7.19 -2.18 2.76
CA SER A 117 6.38 -1.20 2.04
C SER A 117 5.04 -1.74 1.52
N VAL A 118 4.89 -3.05 1.45
CA VAL A 118 3.64 -3.72 1.04
C VAL A 118 3.37 -4.82 2.05
N GLN A 119 2.23 -4.75 2.74
CA GLN A 119 1.96 -5.59 3.91
C GLN A 119 0.56 -6.17 3.87
N PRO A 120 0.36 -7.41 4.36
CA PRO A 120 -0.99 -7.89 4.64
C PRO A 120 -1.53 -7.24 5.91
N VAL A 121 -2.86 -7.10 5.99
CA VAL A 121 -3.58 -6.58 7.15
C VAL A 121 -4.61 -7.62 7.58
N THR A 122 -4.58 -7.97 8.85
CA THR A 122 -5.54 -8.93 9.42
C THR A 122 -6.76 -8.25 10.00
#